data_e26709b4637917bdc7c159bfce5b96e4
#
_entry.id   e26709b4637917bdc7c159bfce5b96e4
#
_cell.length_a   1.000
_cell.length_b   1.000
_cell.length_c   1.000
_cell.angle_alpha   90.00
_cell.angle_beta   90.00
_cell.angle_gamma   90.00
#
_symmetry.space_group_name_H-M   'P 1'
#
loop_
_entity.id
_entity.type
_entity.pdbx_description
1 polymer ?
#
loop_
_entity_poly.entity_id
_entity_poly.type
_entity_poly.pdbx_seq_one_letter_code
_entity_poly.pdbx_strand_id
1 'polypeptide(L)'
;PRGQATAKATAKLFHALGLDFAILGHEEQCAGECGHLTWEPGLFEKLSEANLKALRKREFKRLVTGDPHAFNAFVNRYPLAEEGWEVEHTAQLLAGRLDALRPKLTKRIEAKVAYHDNCCLGRGMGCFDEPRALLTAIPGVTLVEMAHNRKNSLCCGGGGGGMWLDTYYKSKGMDRLSERRVQEAVAAGADVLAVSCPLELFRFEDAVKTLGHDKQLVVRDVVELLAESLEG
;
A
#
# COMPACT_ATOMS: atom_id res chain seq x y z
N PRO A 1 -3.23 -15.78 0.81
CA PRO A 1 -2.72 -15.86 2.20
C PRO A 1 -2.05 -14.57 2.64
N ARG A 2 -1.08 -13.99 1.85
CA ARG A 2 -0.32 -12.79 2.28
C ARG A 2 -1.21 -11.54 2.40
N GLY A 3 -2.04 -11.25 1.41
CA GLY A 3 -2.99 -10.14 1.44
C GLY A 3 -4.05 -10.25 2.55
N GLN A 4 -4.36 -11.46 3.00
CA GLN A 4 -5.26 -11.66 4.15
C GLN A 4 -4.67 -11.15 5.46
N ALA A 5 -3.33 -11.21 5.64
CA ALA A 5 -2.69 -10.68 6.84
C ALA A 5 -2.88 -9.15 6.91
N THR A 6 -2.62 -8.45 5.79
CA THR A 6 -2.84 -7.01 5.67
C THR A 6 -4.30 -6.62 5.91
N ALA A 7 -5.25 -7.34 5.30
CA ALA A 7 -6.68 -7.08 5.50
C ALA A 7 -7.12 -7.27 6.96
N LYS A 8 -6.65 -8.33 7.63
CA LYS A 8 -6.91 -8.56 9.06
C LYS A 8 -6.29 -7.46 9.94
N ALA A 9 -5.08 -7.02 9.62
CA ALA A 9 -4.42 -5.92 10.31
C ALA A 9 -5.23 -4.62 10.17
N THR A 10 -5.69 -4.31 8.97
CA THR A 10 -6.56 -3.15 8.70
C THR A 10 -7.85 -3.23 9.53
N ALA A 11 -8.54 -4.36 9.53
CA ALA A 11 -9.75 -4.56 10.33
C ALA A 11 -9.50 -4.39 11.82
N LYS A 12 -8.38 -4.93 12.34
CA LYS A 12 -7.97 -4.76 13.75
C LYS A 12 -7.79 -3.28 14.11
N LEU A 13 -7.16 -2.49 13.25
CA LEU A 13 -6.97 -1.05 13.44
C LEU A 13 -8.30 -0.30 13.41
N PHE A 14 -9.20 -0.64 12.49
CA PHE A 14 -10.51 -0.01 12.40
C PHE A 14 -11.37 -0.30 13.64
N HIS A 15 -11.37 -1.54 14.13
CA HIS A 15 -12.03 -1.89 15.39
C HIS A 15 -11.42 -1.15 16.58
N ALA A 16 -10.09 -1.06 16.66
CA ALA A 16 -9.41 -0.31 17.73
C ALA A 16 -9.80 1.18 17.74
N LEU A 17 -10.10 1.74 16.57
CA LEU A 17 -10.58 3.12 16.43
C LEU A 17 -12.10 3.27 16.59
N GLY A 18 -12.84 2.19 16.79
CA GLY A 18 -14.31 2.20 16.90
C GLY A 18 -15.00 2.59 15.60
N LEU A 19 -14.36 2.35 14.45
CA LEU A 19 -14.95 2.63 13.14
C LEU A 19 -16.01 1.57 12.81
N ASP A 20 -17.17 2.02 12.36
CA ASP A 20 -18.17 1.17 11.71
C ASP A 20 -17.79 1.00 10.25
N PHE A 21 -17.57 -0.24 9.79
CA PHE A 21 -17.16 -0.54 8.44
C PHE A 21 -17.70 -1.88 7.96
N ALA A 22 -17.84 -2.00 6.66
CA ALA A 22 -18.22 -3.24 5.97
C ALA A 22 -17.29 -3.47 4.78
N ILE A 23 -17.33 -4.67 4.22
CA ILE A 23 -16.62 -5.06 3.01
C ILE A 23 -17.60 -5.62 1.98
N LEU A 24 -17.28 -5.50 0.70
CA LEU A 24 -18.10 -6.06 -0.36
C LEU A 24 -18.01 -7.60 -0.45
N GLY A 25 -16.94 -8.19 0.12
CA GLY A 25 -16.71 -9.63 0.11
C GLY A 25 -16.57 -10.17 -1.32
N HIS A 26 -17.37 -11.17 -1.66
CA HIS A 26 -17.32 -11.79 -2.99
C HIS A 26 -17.95 -10.95 -4.13
N GLU A 27 -18.64 -9.85 -3.80
CA GLU A 27 -19.13 -8.90 -4.82
C GLU A 27 -18.04 -7.94 -5.31
N GLU A 28 -16.89 -7.86 -4.58
CA GLU A 28 -15.78 -7.01 -4.96
C GLU A 28 -15.09 -7.54 -6.22
N GLN A 29 -14.84 -6.62 -7.17
CA GLN A 29 -14.06 -6.90 -8.37
C GLN A 29 -12.79 -6.07 -8.34
N CYS A 30 -11.81 -6.43 -9.19
CA CYS A 30 -10.64 -5.57 -9.40
C CYS A 30 -11.07 -4.15 -9.79
N ALA A 31 -10.40 -3.13 -9.26
CA ALA A 31 -10.71 -1.73 -9.58
C ALA A 31 -10.43 -1.35 -11.06
N GLY A 32 -9.77 -2.22 -11.81
CA GLY A 32 -9.55 -2.05 -13.24
C GLY A 32 -8.38 -1.15 -13.64
N GLU A 33 -7.64 -0.60 -12.70
CA GLU A 33 -6.52 0.34 -12.99
C GLU A 33 -5.49 -0.27 -13.94
N CYS A 34 -5.13 -1.55 -13.78
CA CYS A 34 -4.22 -2.22 -14.71
C CYS A 34 -4.78 -2.29 -16.12
N GLY A 35 -6.07 -2.57 -16.30
CA GLY A 35 -6.73 -2.56 -17.61
C GLY A 35 -6.65 -1.19 -18.26
N HIS A 36 -6.92 -0.13 -17.50
CA HIS A 36 -6.77 1.24 -17.99
C HIS A 36 -5.32 1.56 -18.40
N LEU A 37 -4.35 1.23 -17.56
CA LEU A 37 -2.92 1.52 -17.82
C LEU A 37 -2.33 0.71 -18.98
N THR A 38 -2.91 -0.43 -19.33
CA THR A 38 -2.49 -1.27 -20.47
C THR A 38 -3.32 -1.05 -21.73
N TRP A 39 -4.13 0.01 -21.76
CA TRP A 39 -4.99 0.35 -22.90
C TRP A 39 -6.04 -0.72 -23.25
N GLU A 40 -6.62 -1.34 -22.21
CA GLU A 40 -7.76 -2.25 -22.31
C GLU A 40 -9.04 -1.57 -21.78
N PRO A 41 -9.58 -0.55 -22.48
CA PRO A 41 -10.68 0.27 -21.97
C PRO A 41 -11.94 -0.56 -21.71
N GLY A 42 -12.27 -1.52 -22.57
CA GLY A 42 -13.45 -2.37 -22.39
C GLY A 42 -13.36 -3.25 -21.13
N LEU A 43 -12.15 -3.67 -20.73
CA LEU A 43 -11.96 -4.38 -19.47
C LEU A 43 -12.15 -3.44 -18.27
N PHE A 44 -11.59 -2.23 -18.34
CA PHE A 44 -11.77 -1.23 -17.29
C PHE A 44 -13.25 -0.87 -17.11
N GLU A 45 -13.95 -0.57 -18.20
CA GLU A 45 -15.39 -0.25 -18.18
C GLU A 45 -16.23 -1.35 -17.53
N LYS A 46 -16.04 -2.60 -17.97
CA LYS A 46 -16.74 -3.75 -17.41
C LYS A 46 -16.52 -3.91 -15.90
N LEU A 47 -15.27 -3.75 -15.43
CA LEU A 47 -14.93 -3.88 -14.01
C LEU A 47 -15.50 -2.72 -13.19
N SER A 48 -15.37 -1.50 -13.70
CA SER A 48 -15.89 -0.31 -13.01
C SER A 48 -17.39 -0.30 -12.89
N GLU A 49 -18.12 -0.70 -13.93
CA GLU A 49 -19.57 -0.86 -13.89
C GLU A 49 -20.02 -1.92 -12.87
N ALA A 50 -19.31 -3.06 -12.80
CA ALA A 50 -19.61 -4.12 -11.84
C ALA A 50 -19.42 -3.63 -10.39
N ASN A 51 -18.30 -2.92 -10.12
CA ASN A 51 -18.03 -2.33 -8.81
C ASN A 51 -19.04 -1.25 -8.44
N LEU A 52 -19.36 -0.34 -9.36
CA LEU A 52 -20.38 0.70 -9.12
C LEU A 52 -21.75 0.08 -8.81
N LYS A 53 -22.14 -0.96 -9.53
CA LYS A 53 -23.38 -1.69 -9.28
C LYS A 53 -23.39 -2.35 -7.88
N ALA A 54 -22.27 -2.87 -7.42
CA ALA A 54 -22.14 -3.45 -6.07
C ALA A 54 -22.18 -2.36 -4.99
N LEU A 55 -21.46 -1.25 -5.19
CA LEU A 55 -21.41 -0.12 -4.27
C LEU A 55 -22.78 0.56 -4.11
N ARG A 56 -23.52 0.81 -5.20
CA ARG A 56 -24.85 1.45 -5.18
C ARG A 56 -25.93 0.67 -4.41
N LYS A 57 -25.68 -0.60 -4.09
CA LYS A 57 -26.57 -1.40 -3.23
C LYS A 57 -26.35 -1.15 -1.74
N ARG A 58 -25.38 -0.33 -1.37
CA ARG A 58 -24.95 -0.12 0.02
C ARG A 58 -25.09 1.35 0.42
N GLU A 59 -25.42 1.57 1.68
CA GLU A 59 -25.40 2.90 2.28
C GLU A 59 -24.07 3.13 2.97
N PHE A 60 -23.27 4.04 2.47
CA PHE A 60 -22.00 4.45 3.04
C PHE A 60 -21.65 5.87 2.60
N LYS A 61 -20.75 6.53 3.31
CA LYS A 61 -20.25 7.87 2.97
C LYS A 61 -18.84 7.83 2.41
N ARG A 62 -18.05 6.85 2.83
CA ARG A 62 -16.62 6.79 2.54
C ARG A 62 -16.22 5.40 2.05
N LEU A 63 -15.48 5.37 0.95
CA LEU A 63 -14.82 4.19 0.41
C LEU A 63 -13.34 4.24 0.83
N VAL A 64 -12.86 3.19 1.49
CA VAL A 64 -11.46 3.10 1.94
C VAL A 64 -10.79 1.92 1.28
N THR A 65 -9.61 2.14 0.73
CA THR A 65 -8.81 1.08 0.13
C THR A 65 -7.36 1.11 0.62
N GLY A 66 -6.75 -0.06 0.77
CA GLY A 66 -5.32 -0.21 1.04
C GLY A 66 -4.48 -0.40 -0.22
N ASP A 67 -5.11 -0.37 -1.40
CA ASP A 67 -4.41 -0.47 -2.68
C ASP A 67 -4.31 0.90 -3.36
N PRO A 68 -3.10 1.45 -3.54
CA PRO A 68 -2.89 2.72 -4.24
C PRO A 68 -3.38 2.75 -5.68
N HIS A 69 -3.39 1.63 -6.38
CA HIS A 69 -3.91 1.54 -7.75
C HIS A 69 -5.44 1.65 -7.74
N ALA A 70 -6.11 0.94 -6.83
CA ALA A 70 -7.56 1.07 -6.65
C ALA A 70 -7.91 2.50 -6.20
N PHE A 71 -7.13 3.09 -5.28
CA PHE A 71 -7.31 4.47 -4.84
C PHE A 71 -7.25 5.45 -6.01
N ASN A 72 -6.21 5.33 -6.86
CA ASN A 72 -6.07 6.16 -8.04
C ASN A 72 -7.23 5.97 -9.03
N ALA A 73 -7.67 4.73 -9.27
CA ALA A 73 -8.82 4.46 -10.12
C ALA A 73 -10.10 5.11 -9.57
N PHE A 74 -10.39 4.92 -8.30
CA PHE A 74 -11.59 5.44 -7.66
C PHE A 74 -11.64 6.97 -7.66
N VAL A 75 -10.53 7.65 -7.41
CA VAL A 75 -10.48 9.12 -7.37
C VAL A 75 -10.51 9.74 -8.76
N ASN A 76 -9.77 9.16 -9.71
CA ASN A 76 -9.49 9.84 -10.98
C ASN A 76 -10.27 9.28 -12.18
N ARG A 77 -10.94 8.13 -12.05
CA ARG A 77 -11.55 7.42 -13.20
C ARG A 77 -12.99 6.99 -12.98
N TYR A 78 -13.36 6.72 -11.72
CA TYR A 78 -14.72 6.39 -11.35
C TYR A 78 -15.52 7.67 -11.09
N PRO A 79 -16.83 7.74 -11.40
CA PRO A 79 -17.67 8.90 -11.14
C PRO A 79 -18.12 8.99 -9.67
N LEU A 80 -17.22 8.67 -8.70
CA LEU A 80 -17.62 8.56 -7.29
C LEU A 80 -17.95 9.92 -6.65
N ALA A 81 -17.34 11.00 -7.14
CA ALA A 81 -17.68 12.35 -6.70
C ALA A 81 -19.11 12.74 -7.07
N GLU A 82 -19.63 12.25 -8.20
CA GLU A 82 -21.02 12.46 -8.62
C GLU A 82 -22.01 11.70 -7.72
N GLU A 83 -21.58 10.58 -7.14
CA GLU A 83 -22.35 9.79 -6.16
C GLU A 83 -22.31 10.40 -4.74
N GLY A 84 -21.48 11.43 -4.51
CA GLY A 84 -21.29 12.04 -3.20
C GLY A 84 -20.45 11.19 -2.23
N TRP A 85 -19.66 10.23 -2.73
CA TRP A 85 -18.81 9.37 -1.92
C TRP A 85 -17.40 9.93 -1.78
N GLU A 86 -16.90 9.94 -0.55
CA GLU A 86 -15.50 10.24 -0.25
C GLU A 86 -14.64 8.99 -0.50
N VAL A 87 -13.43 9.19 -1.01
CA VAL A 87 -12.47 8.10 -1.20
C VAL A 87 -11.19 8.41 -0.46
N GLU A 88 -10.70 7.47 0.34
CA GLU A 88 -9.44 7.61 1.09
C GLU A 88 -8.58 6.35 0.95
N HIS A 89 -7.27 6.54 0.92
CA HIS A 89 -6.36 5.44 1.17
C HIS A 89 -6.28 5.16 2.67
N THR A 90 -6.09 3.88 3.06
CA THR A 90 -6.01 3.46 4.48
C THR A 90 -4.97 4.27 5.26
N ALA A 91 -3.83 4.63 4.65
CA ALA A 91 -2.82 5.46 5.30
C ALA A 91 -3.33 6.87 5.64
N GLN A 92 -4.12 7.49 4.76
CA GLN A 92 -4.73 8.80 5.00
C GLN A 92 -5.77 8.72 6.12
N LEU A 93 -6.67 7.72 6.06
CA LEU A 93 -7.69 7.50 7.07
C LEU A 93 -7.08 7.35 8.47
N LEU A 94 -6.04 6.51 8.59
CA LEU A 94 -5.37 6.24 9.87
C LEU A 94 -4.55 7.45 10.35
N ALA A 95 -3.84 8.14 9.46
CA ALA A 95 -3.08 9.34 9.80
C ALA A 95 -4.01 10.48 10.29
N GLY A 96 -5.17 10.65 9.66
CA GLY A 96 -6.18 11.60 10.11
C GLY A 96 -6.79 11.27 11.48
N ARG A 97 -6.52 10.08 12.01
CA ARG A 97 -6.98 9.61 13.35
C ARG A 97 -5.83 9.25 14.28
N LEU A 98 -4.62 9.74 13.95
CA LEU A 98 -3.40 9.36 14.66
C LEU A 98 -3.45 9.72 16.15
N ASP A 99 -4.09 10.82 16.54
CA ASP A 99 -4.23 11.22 17.94
C ASP A 99 -5.05 10.20 18.76
N ALA A 100 -6.07 9.59 18.14
CA ALA A 100 -6.86 8.54 18.77
C ALA A 100 -6.16 7.16 18.72
N LEU A 101 -5.31 6.94 17.72
CA LEU A 101 -4.58 5.68 17.56
C LEU A 101 -3.33 5.61 18.44
N ARG A 102 -2.58 6.71 18.55
CA ARG A 102 -1.29 6.77 19.27
C ARG A 102 -1.34 6.21 20.69
N PRO A 103 -2.31 6.52 21.55
CA PRO A 103 -2.39 5.96 22.90
C PRO A 103 -2.58 4.44 22.94
N LYS A 104 -3.02 3.84 21.84
CA LYS A 104 -3.27 2.40 21.71
C LYS A 104 -2.06 1.64 21.17
N LEU A 105 -1.06 2.35 20.66
CA LEU A 105 0.19 1.77 20.18
C LEU A 105 1.17 1.64 21.36
N THR A 106 1.05 0.56 22.12
CA THR A 106 1.81 0.36 23.36
C THR A 106 2.96 -0.63 23.21
N LYS A 107 2.86 -1.54 22.25
CA LYS A 107 3.89 -2.54 21.97
C LYS A 107 5.04 -1.93 21.18
N ARG A 108 6.25 -2.01 21.73
CA ARG A 108 7.45 -1.51 21.07
C ARG A 108 7.90 -2.44 19.94
N ILE A 109 8.34 -1.85 18.85
CA ILE A 109 8.97 -2.53 17.72
C ILE A 109 10.34 -1.87 17.52
N GLU A 110 11.39 -2.51 18.01
CA GLU A 110 12.76 -1.98 17.86
C GLU A 110 13.28 -2.33 16.46
N ALA A 111 13.11 -1.42 15.52
CA ALA A 111 13.53 -1.62 14.13
C ALA A 111 13.84 -0.29 13.42
N LYS A 112 14.82 -0.32 12.54
CA LYS A 112 15.04 0.71 11.53
C LYS A 112 14.15 0.40 10.33
N VAL A 113 13.22 1.29 10.04
CA VAL A 113 12.21 1.10 9.00
C VAL A 113 12.45 2.08 7.86
N ALA A 114 12.67 1.56 6.65
CA ALA A 114 12.63 2.37 5.43
C ALA A 114 11.22 2.29 4.82
N TYR A 115 10.69 3.43 4.36
CA TYR A 115 9.40 3.45 3.68
C TYR A 115 9.56 3.55 2.15
N HIS A 116 8.87 2.68 1.42
CA HIS A 116 8.78 2.80 -0.03
C HIS A 116 7.63 3.72 -0.43
N ASP A 117 7.96 4.87 -1.00
CA ASP A 117 6.96 5.78 -1.55
C ASP A 117 6.36 5.19 -2.84
N ASN A 118 5.18 4.62 -2.74
CA ASN A 118 4.43 4.10 -3.89
C ASN A 118 4.14 5.20 -4.91
N CYS A 119 4.31 4.91 -6.19
CA CYS A 119 4.17 5.92 -7.23
C CYS A 119 2.75 6.46 -7.38
N CYS A 120 1.72 5.62 -7.24
CA CYS A 120 0.33 6.07 -7.30
C CYS A 120 -0.06 6.86 -6.05
N LEU A 121 0.30 6.36 -4.85
CA LEU A 121 -0.03 7.02 -3.60
C LEU A 121 0.76 8.32 -3.39
N GLY A 122 2.06 8.30 -3.63
CA GLY A 122 2.94 9.47 -3.46
C GLY A 122 2.82 10.45 -4.64
N ARG A 123 3.43 10.12 -5.79
CA ARG A 123 3.44 11.04 -6.94
C ARG A 123 2.05 11.32 -7.52
N GLY A 124 1.17 10.32 -7.55
CA GLY A 124 -0.18 10.45 -8.07
C GLY A 124 -1.10 11.25 -7.15
N MET A 125 -1.06 10.99 -5.86
CA MET A 125 -2.05 11.48 -4.87
C MET A 125 -1.45 12.38 -3.79
N GLY A 126 -0.15 12.64 -3.79
CA GLY A 126 0.51 13.54 -2.84
C GLY A 126 0.70 12.99 -1.42
N CYS A 127 0.34 11.74 -1.17
CA CYS A 127 0.40 11.11 0.15
C CYS A 127 1.83 10.61 0.44
N PHE A 128 2.65 11.42 1.07
CA PHE A 128 4.05 11.14 1.42
C PHE A 128 4.28 11.13 2.93
N ASP A 129 3.58 12.00 3.65
CA ASP A 129 3.82 12.23 5.07
C ASP A 129 2.96 11.32 5.96
N GLU A 130 1.79 10.94 5.51
CA GLU A 130 0.85 10.11 6.25
C GLU A 130 1.45 8.74 6.63
N PRO A 131 2.06 7.95 5.72
CA PRO A 131 2.69 6.70 6.09
C PRO A 131 3.88 6.89 7.05
N ARG A 132 4.64 7.98 6.90
CA ARG A 132 5.75 8.32 7.80
C ARG A 132 5.29 8.68 9.20
N ALA A 133 4.21 9.48 9.30
CA ALA A 133 3.59 9.82 10.57
C ALA A 133 3.09 8.57 11.31
N LEU A 134 2.50 7.63 10.58
CA LEU A 134 2.05 6.36 11.13
C LEU A 134 3.22 5.51 11.65
N LEU A 135 4.29 5.36 10.87
CA LEU A 135 5.46 4.58 11.26
C LEU A 135 6.18 5.18 12.48
N THR A 136 6.36 6.50 12.50
CA THR A 136 7.01 7.20 13.61
C THR A 136 6.15 7.26 14.88
N ALA A 137 4.87 6.94 14.79
CA ALA A 137 4.01 6.80 15.96
C ALA A 137 4.20 5.48 16.71
N ILE A 138 4.78 4.46 16.07
CA ILE A 138 5.05 3.17 16.68
C ILE A 138 6.26 3.29 17.63
N PRO A 139 6.11 2.98 18.93
CA PRO A 139 7.22 3.05 19.87
C PRO A 139 8.38 2.14 19.44
N GLY A 140 9.60 2.65 19.44
CA GLY A 140 10.83 1.92 19.09
C GLY A 140 11.19 1.96 17.61
N VAL A 141 10.28 2.31 16.72
CA VAL A 141 10.58 2.47 15.29
C VAL A 141 11.48 3.70 15.06
N THR A 142 12.55 3.48 14.32
CA THR A 142 13.41 4.55 13.79
C THR A 142 13.23 4.59 12.27
N LEU A 143 12.63 5.66 11.76
CA LEU A 143 12.49 5.85 10.32
C LEU A 143 13.83 6.22 9.69
N VAL A 144 14.24 5.50 8.65
CA VAL A 144 15.41 5.79 7.83
C VAL A 144 14.98 6.05 6.38
N GLU A 145 15.57 7.05 5.75
CA GLU A 145 15.20 7.39 4.37
C GLU A 145 16.15 6.74 3.37
N MET A 146 15.57 6.17 2.32
CA MET A 146 16.33 5.68 1.17
C MET A 146 16.85 6.86 0.34
N ALA A 147 17.90 6.64 -0.44
CA ALA A 147 18.54 7.69 -1.27
C ALA A 147 17.52 8.37 -2.20
N HIS A 148 16.65 7.57 -2.85
CA HIS A 148 15.54 8.08 -3.64
C HIS A 148 14.23 7.91 -2.85
N ASN A 149 13.70 9.01 -2.34
CA ASN A 149 12.48 9.01 -1.55
C ASN A 149 11.48 10.08 -2.02
N ARG A 150 10.28 10.06 -1.51
CA ARG A 150 9.19 10.99 -1.82
C ARG A 150 8.95 11.08 -3.34
N LYS A 151 8.96 12.28 -3.90
CA LYS A 151 8.74 12.52 -5.35
C LYS A 151 9.80 11.84 -6.23
N ASN A 152 11.02 11.65 -5.69
CA ASN A 152 12.14 11.04 -6.41
C ASN A 152 12.24 9.52 -6.21
N SER A 153 11.30 8.91 -5.49
CA SER A 153 11.31 7.46 -5.24
C SER A 153 11.37 6.67 -6.55
N LEU A 154 12.22 5.64 -6.58
CA LEU A 154 12.23 4.67 -7.66
C LEU A 154 10.93 3.86 -7.64
N CYS A 155 10.47 3.46 -8.82
CA CYS A 155 9.28 2.60 -8.94
C CYS A 155 9.57 1.17 -8.46
N CYS A 156 8.57 0.47 -7.93
CA CYS A 156 8.66 -0.97 -7.64
C CYS A 156 8.71 -1.83 -8.91
N GLY A 157 8.34 -1.27 -10.07
CA GLY A 157 8.29 -1.96 -11.35
C GLY A 157 7.12 -2.93 -11.52
N GLY A 158 6.08 -2.85 -10.68
CA GLY A 158 4.97 -3.81 -10.70
C GLY A 158 3.73 -3.34 -11.48
N GLY A 159 3.39 -2.05 -11.36
CA GLY A 159 2.18 -1.49 -11.96
C GLY A 159 2.20 -1.39 -13.48
N GLY A 160 1.02 -1.25 -14.10
CA GLY A 160 0.88 -1.11 -15.54
C GLY A 160 1.48 -2.28 -16.36
N GLY A 161 1.47 -3.49 -15.81
CA GLY A 161 2.06 -4.67 -16.44
C GLY A 161 3.58 -4.75 -16.35
N GLY A 162 4.25 -3.84 -15.62
CA GLY A 162 5.72 -3.77 -15.52
C GLY A 162 6.38 -5.05 -15.01
N MET A 163 5.67 -5.81 -14.16
CA MET A 163 6.17 -7.11 -13.68
C MET A 163 6.45 -8.12 -14.82
N TRP A 164 5.76 -8.01 -15.93
CA TRP A 164 5.96 -8.89 -17.10
C TRP A 164 7.25 -8.57 -17.86
N LEU A 165 7.85 -7.40 -17.58
CA LEU A 165 9.13 -6.99 -18.18
C LEU A 165 10.36 -7.45 -17.39
N ASP A 166 10.21 -8.13 -16.26
CA ASP A 166 11.32 -8.59 -15.42
C ASP A 166 12.31 -9.47 -16.20
N THR A 167 11.82 -10.36 -17.07
CA THR A 167 12.66 -11.20 -17.93
C THR A 167 13.48 -10.36 -18.91
N TYR A 168 12.92 -9.27 -19.42
CA TYR A 168 13.63 -8.34 -20.30
C TYR A 168 14.80 -7.68 -19.57
N TYR A 169 14.59 -7.13 -18.37
CA TYR A 169 15.67 -6.54 -17.57
C TYR A 169 16.80 -7.54 -17.34
N LYS A 170 16.49 -8.76 -16.91
CA LYS A 170 17.47 -9.82 -16.68
C LYS A 170 18.21 -10.22 -17.95
N SER A 171 17.55 -10.31 -19.11
CA SER A 171 18.17 -10.62 -20.39
C SER A 171 19.18 -9.57 -20.85
N LYS A 172 19.11 -8.35 -20.32
CA LYS A 172 20.03 -7.24 -20.56
C LYS A 172 21.10 -7.10 -19.47
N GLY A 173 21.18 -8.02 -18.53
CA GLY A 173 22.08 -7.91 -17.38
C GLY A 173 21.76 -6.75 -16.43
N MET A 174 20.50 -6.32 -16.40
CA MET A 174 20.03 -5.23 -15.56
C MET A 174 19.26 -5.77 -14.36
N ASP A 175 19.44 -5.13 -13.22
CA ASP A 175 18.63 -5.40 -12.04
C ASP A 175 17.18 -4.99 -12.29
N ARG A 176 16.22 -5.78 -11.78
CA ARG A 176 14.82 -5.38 -11.72
C ARG A 176 14.68 -4.12 -10.86
N LEU A 177 13.67 -3.29 -11.15
CA LEU A 177 13.42 -2.09 -10.36
C LEU A 177 13.17 -2.42 -8.88
N SER A 178 12.49 -3.53 -8.59
CA SER A 178 12.29 -4.01 -7.22
C SER A 178 13.60 -4.39 -6.52
N GLU A 179 14.55 -5.00 -7.22
CA GLU A 179 15.87 -5.35 -6.68
C GLU A 179 16.68 -4.09 -6.35
N ARG A 180 16.71 -3.11 -7.24
CA ARG A 180 17.35 -1.82 -6.98
C ARG A 180 16.76 -1.12 -5.75
N ARG A 181 15.46 -1.22 -5.55
CA ARG A 181 14.78 -0.62 -4.41
C ARG A 181 15.12 -1.31 -3.10
N VAL A 182 15.23 -2.65 -3.12
CA VAL A 182 15.70 -3.45 -1.97
C VAL A 182 17.16 -3.08 -1.61
N GLN A 183 18.03 -2.94 -2.62
CA GLN A 183 19.43 -2.51 -2.41
C GLN A 183 19.50 -1.13 -1.72
N GLU A 184 18.62 -0.17 -2.07
CA GLU A 184 18.56 1.12 -1.40
C GLU A 184 18.12 1.00 0.08
N ALA A 185 17.15 0.15 0.38
CA ALA A 185 16.71 -0.10 1.76
C ALA A 185 17.84 -0.71 2.61
N VAL A 186 18.56 -1.68 2.05
CA VAL A 186 19.73 -2.29 2.68
C VAL A 186 20.84 -1.24 2.89
N ALA A 187 21.14 -0.42 1.89
CA ALA A 187 22.12 0.66 1.98
C ALA A 187 21.76 1.73 3.01
N ALA A 188 20.47 1.97 3.25
CA ALA A 188 19.98 2.84 4.32
C ALA A 188 20.07 2.21 5.71
N GLY A 189 20.48 0.94 5.81
CA GLY A 189 20.59 0.20 7.06
C GLY A 189 19.24 -0.18 7.66
N ALA A 190 18.22 -0.37 6.84
CA ALA A 190 16.88 -0.77 7.28
C ALA A 190 16.83 -2.25 7.67
N ASP A 191 16.11 -2.54 8.76
CA ASP A 191 15.70 -3.90 9.16
C ASP A 191 14.37 -4.28 8.50
N VAL A 192 13.54 -3.27 8.21
CA VAL A 192 12.21 -3.41 7.60
C VAL A 192 12.05 -2.46 6.42
N LEU A 193 11.58 -2.98 5.28
CA LEU A 193 11.07 -2.20 4.17
C LEU A 193 9.55 -2.14 4.29
N ALA A 194 9.03 -0.99 4.71
CA ALA A 194 7.60 -0.76 4.86
C ALA A 194 6.97 -0.30 3.53
N VAL A 195 5.79 -0.82 3.23
CA VAL A 195 4.99 -0.52 2.04
C VAL A 195 3.54 -0.20 2.42
N SER A 196 2.82 0.42 1.50
CA SER A 196 1.37 0.67 1.60
C SER A 196 0.65 0.20 0.34
N CYS A 197 1.03 -0.98 -0.18
CA CYS A 197 0.48 -1.54 -1.40
C CYS A 197 0.58 -3.06 -1.39
N PRO A 198 -0.53 -3.80 -1.60
CA PRO A 198 -0.51 -5.25 -1.62
C PRO A 198 0.43 -5.85 -2.68
N LEU A 199 0.54 -5.21 -3.86
CA LEU A 199 1.42 -5.67 -4.92
C LEU A 199 2.90 -5.54 -4.52
N GLU A 200 3.27 -4.48 -3.81
CA GLU A 200 4.65 -4.22 -3.39
C GLU A 200 5.15 -5.23 -2.36
N LEU A 201 4.26 -5.73 -1.49
CA LEU A 201 4.61 -6.81 -0.56
C LEU A 201 5.21 -8.00 -1.30
N PHE A 202 4.52 -8.52 -2.32
CA PHE A 202 4.99 -9.67 -3.08
C PHE A 202 6.26 -9.36 -3.88
N ARG A 203 6.29 -8.20 -4.52
CA ARG A 203 7.43 -7.79 -5.36
C ARG A 203 8.71 -7.65 -4.56
N PHE A 204 8.64 -7.02 -3.40
CA PHE A 204 9.83 -6.81 -2.58
C PHE A 204 10.21 -8.05 -1.77
N GLU A 205 9.25 -8.87 -1.30
CA GLU A 205 9.56 -10.16 -0.70
C GLU A 205 10.32 -11.09 -1.68
N ASP A 206 9.91 -11.10 -2.97
CA ASP A 206 10.62 -11.83 -4.02
C ASP A 206 12.02 -11.24 -4.28
N ALA A 207 12.13 -9.92 -4.37
CA ALA A 207 13.40 -9.24 -4.60
C ALA A 207 14.39 -9.44 -3.44
N VAL A 208 13.92 -9.38 -2.19
CA VAL A 208 14.73 -9.65 -0.98
C VAL A 208 15.32 -11.06 -1.04
N LYS A 209 14.50 -12.07 -1.38
CA LYS A 209 14.95 -13.47 -1.53
C LYS A 209 15.92 -13.62 -2.69
N THR A 210 15.62 -13.02 -3.83
CA THR A 210 16.47 -13.09 -5.02
C THR A 210 17.87 -12.53 -4.78
N LEU A 211 17.97 -11.48 -3.96
CA LEU A 211 19.23 -10.84 -3.58
C LEU A 211 19.92 -11.51 -2.36
N GLY A 212 19.28 -12.47 -1.70
CA GLY A 212 19.82 -13.14 -0.52
C GLY A 212 19.83 -12.29 0.73
N HIS A 213 18.94 -11.28 0.82
CA HIS A 213 18.83 -10.38 1.98
C HIS A 213 17.72 -10.79 2.97
N ASP A 214 17.14 -11.99 2.84
CA ASP A 214 16.03 -12.49 3.66
C ASP A 214 16.33 -12.63 5.17
N LYS A 215 17.62 -12.68 5.55
CA LYS A 215 18.06 -12.64 6.95
C LYS A 215 18.28 -11.24 7.51
N GLN A 216 18.31 -10.22 6.65
CA GLN A 216 18.65 -8.85 7.01
C GLN A 216 17.47 -7.89 6.89
N LEU A 217 16.63 -8.07 5.88
CA LEU A 217 15.56 -7.17 5.53
C LEU A 217 14.22 -7.91 5.42
N VAL A 218 13.22 -7.44 6.15
CA VAL A 218 11.85 -7.96 6.10
C VAL A 218 10.94 -6.95 5.43
N VAL A 219 10.01 -7.41 4.59
CA VAL A 219 9.01 -6.53 3.96
C VAL A 219 7.70 -6.60 4.76
N ARG A 220 7.15 -5.45 5.15
CA ARG A 220 5.92 -5.36 5.93
C ARG A 220 5.02 -4.23 5.40
N ASP A 221 3.72 -4.44 5.45
CA ASP A 221 2.80 -3.33 5.24
C ASP A 221 2.75 -2.42 6.48
N VAL A 222 2.56 -1.11 6.27
CA VAL A 222 2.44 -0.12 7.36
C VAL A 222 1.33 -0.51 8.35
N VAL A 223 0.19 -1.00 7.85
CA VAL A 223 -0.92 -1.42 8.71
C VAL A 223 -0.59 -2.67 9.53
N GLU A 224 0.29 -3.55 9.04
CA GLU A 224 0.74 -4.72 9.80
C GLU A 224 1.60 -4.31 10.99
N LEU A 225 2.53 -3.37 10.79
CA LEU A 225 3.37 -2.83 11.86
C LEU A 225 2.53 -2.11 12.92
N LEU A 226 1.57 -1.30 12.49
CA LEU A 226 0.63 -0.63 13.40
C LEU A 226 -0.20 -1.64 14.20
N ALA A 227 -0.77 -2.65 13.53
CA ALA A 227 -1.60 -3.66 14.18
C ALA A 227 -0.82 -4.56 15.15
N GLU A 228 0.47 -4.77 14.90
CA GLU A 228 1.40 -5.46 15.81
C GLU A 228 1.67 -4.63 17.05
N SER A 229 1.78 -3.31 16.93
CA SER A 229 2.01 -2.37 18.03
C SER A 229 0.77 -2.10 18.88
N LEU A 230 -0.44 -2.49 18.42
CA LEU A 230 -1.64 -2.34 19.24
C LEU A 230 -1.56 -3.17 20.51
N GLU A 231 -2.11 -2.62 21.57
CA GLU A 231 -2.40 -3.36 22.81
C GLU A 231 -3.20 -4.63 22.48
N GLY A 232 -2.79 -5.75 23.07
CA GLY A 232 -3.38 -7.08 22.82
C GLY A 232 -4.71 -7.26 23.51
#